data_289ed81a9d70b291217cecfcd12cd721
#
_entry.id   289ed81a9d70b291217cecfcd12cd721
#
_cell.length_a   1.000
_cell.length_b   1.000
_cell.length_c   1.000
_cell.angle_alpha   90.00
_cell.angle_beta   90.00
_cell.angle_gamma   90.00
#
_symmetry.space_group_name_H-M   'P 1'
#
loop_
_entity.id
_entity.type
_entity.pdbx_description
1 polymer ?
#
loop_
_entity_poly.entity_id
_entity_poly.type
_entity_poly.pdbx_seq_one_letter_code
_entity_poly.pdbx_strand_id
1 'polypeptide(L)' 'MKQAAKETSPLLPEQAFLVQFREATDLAPEHWEGRVEHVVSGEATSFHSLDELRLFVVRLLATIRTSPTE' A
#
# COMPACT_ATOMS: atom_id res chain seq x y z
N MET A 1 16.30 11.54 7.92
CA MET A 1 16.40 10.97 7.79
C MET A 1 16.95 10.24 7.30
N LYS A 2 17.35 9.59 7.29
CA LYS A 2 17.90 8.97 6.86
C LYS A 2 17.80 7.93 6.72
N GLN A 3 17.86 7.19 6.50
CA GLN A 3 17.81 6.28 6.32
C GLN A 3 18.04 5.60 5.73
N ALA A 4 18.18 5.34 5.73
CA ALA A 4 18.01 4.60 4.89
C ALA A 4 18.98 4.10 4.19
N ALA A 5 19.79 4.34 4.31
CA ALA A 5 20.80 3.90 3.68
C ALA A 5 21.04 2.55 3.80
N LYS A 6 20.55 1.90 4.56
CA LYS A 6 20.74 0.64 4.70
C LYS A 6 19.88 -0.16 3.95
N GLU A 7 19.17 0.19 3.04
CA GLU A 7 18.37 -0.61 2.29
C GLU A 7 19.12 -1.61 1.61
N THR A 8 18.93 -2.81 1.83
CA THR A 8 19.65 -3.87 1.21
C THR A 8 18.83 -4.61 0.20
N SER A 9 17.56 -4.36 0.11
CA SER A 9 16.74 -5.00 -0.89
C SER A 9 16.22 -4.02 -1.87
N PRO A 10 15.96 -4.39 -3.09
CA PRO A 10 15.47 -3.45 -4.07
C PRO A 10 14.03 -3.07 -3.82
N LEU A 11 13.64 -1.92 -4.31
CA LEU A 11 12.26 -1.50 -4.27
C LEU A 11 11.65 -1.93 -5.59
N LEU A 12 10.81 -2.93 -5.55
CA LEU A 12 10.30 -3.52 -6.78
C LEU A 12 9.01 -2.86 -7.23
N PRO A 13 8.85 -2.68 -8.54
CA PRO A 13 7.62 -2.04 -9.04
C PRO A 13 6.36 -2.80 -8.65
N GLU A 14 6.43 -4.10 -8.54
CA GLU A 14 5.24 -4.86 -8.23
C GLU A 14 4.84 -4.68 -6.77
N GLN A 15 5.63 -3.95 -5.99
CA GLN A 15 5.28 -3.66 -4.63
C GLN A 15 5.02 -2.18 -4.43
N ALA A 16 4.67 -1.48 -5.50
CA ALA A 16 4.39 -0.05 -5.42
C ALA A 16 2.90 0.21 -5.33
N PHE A 17 2.52 1.11 -4.47
CA PHE A 17 1.13 1.48 -4.30
C PHE A 17 1.00 2.99 -4.31
N LEU A 18 -0.09 3.47 -4.88
CA LEU A 18 -0.40 4.89 -4.88
C LEU A 18 -1.51 5.10 -3.89
N VAL A 19 -1.32 5.94 -2.90
CA VAL A 19 -2.31 6.22 -1.90
C VAL A 19 -2.71 7.67 -1.98
N GLN A 20 -4.00 7.94 -2.12
CA GLN A 20 -4.50 9.29 -2.16
C GLN A 20 -5.52 9.45 -1.04
N PHE A 21 -5.40 10.48 -0.23
CA PHE A 21 -6.29 10.71 0.89
C PHE A 21 -7.36 11.70 0.50
N ARG A 22 -8.53 11.60 1.13
CA ARG A 22 -9.57 12.54 0.90
C ARG A 22 -9.14 13.86 1.47
N GLU A 23 -9.63 14.91 0.92
CA GLU A 23 -9.27 16.25 1.28
C GLU A 23 -9.43 16.51 2.76
N ALA A 24 -10.46 16.04 3.36
CA ALA A 24 -10.72 16.31 4.75
C ALA A 24 -10.22 15.26 5.70
N THR A 25 -9.26 14.46 5.30
CA THR A 25 -8.79 13.41 6.16
C THR A 25 -8.14 13.99 7.41
N ASP A 26 -8.53 13.48 8.58
CA ASP A 26 -8.04 13.86 9.82
C ASP A 26 -6.75 13.14 10.08
N LEU A 27 -5.99 13.50 11.02
CA LEU A 27 -4.72 12.86 11.31
C LEU A 27 -4.85 11.58 12.11
N ALA A 28 -5.98 11.30 12.69
CA ALA A 28 -6.17 10.07 13.45
C ALA A 28 -6.24 8.90 12.48
N PRO A 29 -5.41 7.88 12.63
CA PRO A 29 -5.37 6.78 11.65
C PRO A 29 -6.69 6.07 11.43
N GLU A 30 -7.53 6.00 12.45
CA GLU A 30 -8.81 5.34 12.28
C GLU A 30 -9.73 6.16 11.42
N HIS A 31 -9.40 7.42 11.12
CA HIS A 31 -10.24 8.24 10.28
C HIS A 31 -9.59 8.50 8.92
N TRP A 32 -8.54 7.80 8.62
CA TRP A 32 -7.91 7.98 7.32
C TRP A 32 -8.84 7.44 6.24
N GLU A 33 -9.11 8.25 5.26
CA GLU A 33 -9.96 7.84 4.16
C GLU A 33 -9.33 8.19 2.86
N GLY A 34 -9.52 7.38 1.88
CA GLY A 34 -8.98 7.66 0.57
C GLY A 34 -9.06 6.47 -0.35
N ARG A 35 -8.14 6.40 -1.28
CA ARG A 35 -8.13 5.36 -2.28
C ARG A 35 -6.71 4.87 -2.41
N VAL A 36 -6.54 3.60 -2.60
CA VAL A 36 -5.24 3.01 -2.79
C VAL A 36 -5.26 2.16 -4.06
N GLU A 37 -4.20 2.21 -4.80
CA GLU A 37 -4.11 1.47 -6.05
C GLU A 37 -2.78 0.75 -6.10
N HIS A 38 -2.80 -0.52 -6.48
CA HIS A 38 -1.58 -1.28 -6.71
C HIS A 38 -1.15 -0.93 -8.13
N VAL A 39 -0.01 -0.31 -8.29
CA VAL A 39 0.35 0.34 -9.55
C VAL A 39 0.44 -0.64 -10.71
N VAL A 40 1.08 -1.76 -10.49
CA VAL A 40 1.30 -2.68 -11.60
C VAL A 40 0.03 -3.39 -12.05
N SER A 41 -0.80 -3.84 -11.13
CA SER A 41 -2.00 -4.57 -11.53
C SER A 41 -3.17 -3.68 -11.82
N GLY A 42 -3.14 -2.45 -11.30
CA GLY A 42 -4.28 -1.56 -11.44
C GLY A 42 -5.40 -1.83 -10.46
N GLU A 43 -5.26 -2.82 -9.59
CA GLU A 43 -6.29 -3.08 -8.62
C GLU A 43 -6.34 -1.95 -7.63
N ALA A 44 -7.52 -1.49 -7.28
CA ALA A 44 -7.69 -0.36 -6.41
C ALA A 44 -8.91 -0.53 -5.54
N THR A 45 -8.92 0.17 -4.41
CA THR A 45 -10.08 0.14 -3.54
C THR A 45 -10.09 1.42 -2.71
N SER A 46 -11.20 1.74 -2.10
CA SER A 46 -11.30 2.84 -1.18
C SER A 46 -11.03 2.30 0.21
N PHE A 47 -10.51 3.13 1.09
CA PHE A 47 -10.33 2.73 2.48
C PHE A 47 -10.89 3.81 3.38
N HIS A 48 -11.32 3.43 4.58
CA HIS A 48 -11.91 4.33 5.53
C HIS A 48 -11.18 4.27 6.87
N SER A 49 -10.03 3.62 6.91
CA SER A 49 -9.21 3.60 8.10
C SER A 49 -7.84 3.09 7.70
N LEU A 50 -6.85 3.32 8.51
CA LEU A 50 -5.52 2.81 8.25
C LEU A 50 -5.56 1.29 8.20
N ASP A 51 -6.38 0.68 9.02
CA ASP A 51 -6.47 -0.76 9.06
C ASP A 51 -6.96 -1.31 7.74
N GLU A 52 -7.93 -0.67 7.12
CA GLU A 52 -8.41 -1.11 5.83
C GLU A 52 -7.34 -0.95 4.75
N LEU A 53 -6.60 0.13 4.81
CA LEU A 53 -5.51 0.34 3.87
C LEU A 53 -4.48 -0.77 4.05
N ARG A 54 -4.13 -1.07 5.29
CA ARG A 54 -3.14 -2.08 5.57
C ARG A 54 -3.60 -3.45 5.05
N LEU A 55 -4.86 -3.77 5.24
CA LEU A 55 -5.37 -5.06 4.79
C LEU A 55 -5.28 -5.21 3.26
N PHE A 56 -5.59 -4.15 2.55
CA PHE A 56 -5.49 -4.20 1.09
C PHE A 56 -4.04 -4.43 0.68
N VAL A 57 -3.11 -3.70 1.26
CA VAL A 57 -1.71 -3.82 0.92
C VAL A 57 -1.19 -5.22 1.26
N VAL A 58 -1.55 -5.72 2.42
CA VAL A 58 -1.11 -7.05 2.84
C VAL A 58 -1.65 -8.12 1.89
N ARG A 59 -2.91 -7.99 1.49
CA ARG A 59 -3.51 -8.97 0.59
C ARG A 59 -2.78 -8.98 -0.75
N LEU A 60 -2.49 -7.81 -1.28
CA LEU A 60 -1.83 -7.73 -2.57
C LEU A 60 -0.40 -8.24 -2.48
N LEU A 61 0.30 -7.89 -1.42
CA LEU A 61 1.66 -8.34 -1.26
C LEU A 61 1.72 -9.85 -1.06
N ALA A 62 0.74 -10.40 -0.35
CA ALA A 62 0.70 -11.83 -0.15
C ALA A 62 0.48 -12.55 -1.47
N THR A 63 -0.36 -12.01 -2.32
CA THR A 63 -0.61 -12.59 -3.62
C THR A 63 0.66 -12.57 -4.46
N ILE A 64 1.40 -11.50 -4.42
CA ILE A 64 2.63 -11.42 -5.18
C ILE A 64 3.64 -12.41 -4.65
N ARG A 65 3.74 -12.50 -3.33
CA ARG A 65 4.76 -13.36 -2.76
C ARG A 65 4.46 -14.83 -2.91
N THR A 66 3.23 -15.19 -3.04
CA THR A 66 2.88 -16.58 -3.19
C THR A 66 2.72 -16.93 -4.63
N SER A 67 3.01 -16.06 -5.55
CA SER A 67 2.89 -16.31 -6.91
C SER A 67 3.72 -17.46 -7.22
N PRO A 68 3.32 -18.34 -7.90
CA PRO A 68 3.97 -19.53 -8.05
C PRO A 68 5.05 -19.38 -8.84
N THR A 69 5.59 -19.41 -8.97
CA THR A 69 6.58 -19.32 -9.59
C THR A 69 6.90 -20.35 -9.97
N GLU A 70 6.75 -20.89 -9.79
CA GLU A 70 7.06 -21.84 -9.95
C GLU A 70 7.12 -22.11 -10.51
#